data_2b33bd7317781902a35f394719281602
#
_entry.id   2b33bd7317781902a35f394719281602
#
_cell.length_a   1.000
_cell.length_b   1.000
_cell.length_c   1.000
_cell.angle_alpha   90.00
_cell.angle_beta   90.00
_cell.angle_gamma   90.00
#
_symmetry.space_group_name_H-M   'P 1'
#
loop_
_entity.id
_entity.type
_entity.pdbx_description
1 polymer ?
#
loop_
_entity_poly.entity_id
_entity_poly.type
_entity_poly.pdbx_seq_one_letter_code
_entity_poly.pdbx_strand_id
1 'polypeptide(L)'
;MPPRNLLTIALAAALCIASSTFASRTLPGRRFNEVVSLIQGSHLDPAPTTSLVDAAIEAAVGRLDEHSEYLRGFRREAVETALDQEFVGVGLELEWDEATRQPVVVAAMPRGPAWQAGVTSGTRIIAIDGVPTHGVPLAEVVVRLRGPRGTSAMLEVRDPVMPHSLDPLVAPPTGPTRVVPIVRDLVRMESVLGDRRMADGSWLWRLSDAPDVALVRVIGFGEHTAAEFRTALESLAGDDETKHPPLRGLVLDLRDNPGGLLTAAVEVCDHLLEEGVIVTTRSRDGVSAPQARHATAGGWRADVPIVVLVDGLTSSAAEIVAACLQDHRRAVVAGSRTYGKGTVQSILPLAGGEGLLKLTTAEYLRPSGGRLHRGSHDGDDAPWGVTPDAGLECAPTRVAIDRLRAWRRRSDTAISADVTTGPCAIDDVLARAVARLQHPGHDD
;
A
#
# COMPACT_ATOMS: atom_id res chain seq x y z
N MET A 1 40.39 12.31 -43.19
CA MET A 1 39.03 12.89 -42.98
C MET A 1 38.97 14.21 -43.74
N PRO A 2 37.92 14.48 -44.46
CA PRO A 2 37.77 15.77 -45.16
C PRO A 2 37.64 16.90 -44.11
N PRO A 3 38.24 18.09 -44.39
CA PRO A 3 38.31 19.20 -43.42
C PRO A 3 36.93 19.71 -42.96
N ARG A 4 35.87 19.47 -43.72
CA ARG A 4 34.47 19.80 -43.35
C ARG A 4 33.99 18.98 -42.14
N ASN A 5 34.43 17.72 -41.97
CA ASN A 5 34.00 16.88 -40.85
C ASN A 5 34.73 17.28 -39.57
N LEU A 6 35.96 17.77 -39.64
CA LEU A 6 36.69 18.30 -38.48
C LEU A 6 36.06 19.60 -37.98
N LEU A 7 35.56 20.45 -38.85
CA LEU A 7 34.87 21.69 -38.48
C LEU A 7 33.52 21.40 -37.79
N THR A 8 32.76 20.44 -38.28
CA THR A 8 31.48 20.04 -37.67
C THR A 8 31.69 19.37 -36.29
N ILE A 9 32.71 18.55 -36.14
CA ILE A 9 33.07 17.94 -34.84
C ILE A 9 33.53 19.01 -33.83
N ALA A 10 34.37 19.96 -34.29
CA ALA A 10 34.82 21.06 -33.44
C ALA A 10 33.66 21.99 -33.01
N LEU A 11 32.71 22.26 -33.94
CA LEU A 11 31.52 23.06 -33.64
C LEU A 11 30.57 22.34 -32.65
N ALA A 12 30.35 21.05 -32.86
CA ALA A 12 29.56 20.22 -31.94
C ALA A 12 30.19 20.14 -30.56
N ALA A 13 31.51 19.93 -30.48
CA ALA A 13 32.25 19.94 -29.23
C ALA A 13 32.21 21.31 -28.54
N ALA A 14 32.36 22.41 -29.28
CA ALA A 14 32.22 23.77 -28.74
C ALA A 14 30.80 24.07 -28.25
N LEU A 15 29.74 23.59 -28.94
CA LEU A 15 28.35 23.70 -28.48
C LEU A 15 28.09 22.87 -27.23
N CYS A 16 28.62 21.66 -27.17
CA CYS A 16 28.51 20.81 -25.96
C CYS A 16 29.25 21.43 -24.75
N ILE A 17 30.44 21.99 -24.98
CA ILE A 17 31.19 22.71 -23.93
C ILE A 17 30.45 23.99 -23.53
N ALA A 18 29.90 24.76 -24.49
CA ALA A 18 29.13 25.96 -24.20
C ALA A 18 27.82 25.65 -23.45
N SER A 19 27.09 24.59 -23.85
CA SER A 19 25.87 24.16 -23.14
C SER A 19 26.18 23.61 -21.75
N SER A 20 27.26 22.87 -21.58
CA SER A 20 27.74 22.38 -20.28
C SER A 20 28.16 23.53 -19.36
N THR A 21 28.89 24.52 -19.89
CA THR A 21 29.29 25.72 -19.13
C THR A 21 28.13 26.67 -18.87
N PHE A 22 27.09 26.70 -19.71
CA PHE A 22 25.87 27.50 -19.48
C PHE A 22 24.98 26.85 -18.41
N ALA A 23 24.83 25.53 -18.42
CA ALA A 23 24.08 24.78 -17.39
C ALA A 23 24.73 24.90 -15.99
N SER A 24 26.07 25.00 -15.91
CA SER A 24 26.79 25.22 -14.66
C SER A 24 26.81 26.68 -14.18
N ARG A 25 26.25 27.61 -14.95
CA ARG A 25 26.30 29.06 -14.66
C ARG A 25 25.07 29.63 -13.95
N THR A 26 24.08 28.83 -13.57
CA THR A 26 22.99 29.32 -12.72
C THR A 26 23.55 29.67 -11.33
N LEU A 27 23.29 30.89 -10.85
CA LEU A 27 23.80 31.38 -9.57
C LEU A 27 23.65 30.43 -8.38
N PRO A 28 22.52 29.68 -8.23
CA PRO A 28 22.37 28.69 -7.17
C PRO A 28 23.34 27.51 -7.28
N GLY A 29 23.53 26.96 -8.48
CA GLY A 29 24.43 25.82 -8.71
C GLY A 29 25.90 26.20 -8.46
N ARG A 30 26.32 27.40 -8.80
CA ARG A 30 27.67 27.88 -8.52
C ARG A 30 27.95 28.01 -7.03
N ARG A 31 27.03 28.61 -6.27
CA ARG A 31 27.16 28.73 -4.81
C ARG A 31 27.24 27.36 -4.14
N PHE A 32 26.40 26.43 -4.55
CA PHE A 32 26.43 25.07 -4.02
C PHE A 32 27.77 24.39 -4.29
N ASN A 33 28.25 24.42 -5.53
CA ASN A 33 29.53 23.82 -5.91
C ASN A 33 30.73 24.49 -5.18
N GLU A 34 30.71 25.81 -4.98
CA GLU A 34 31.71 26.51 -4.21
C GLU A 34 31.73 26.04 -2.74
N VAL A 35 30.58 25.91 -2.10
CA VAL A 35 30.46 25.39 -0.73
C VAL A 35 30.99 23.97 -0.63
N VAL A 36 30.59 23.08 -1.55
CA VAL A 36 31.09 21.69 -1.58
C VAL A 36 32.61 21.64 -1.74
N SER A 37 33.17 22.48 -2.63
CA SER A 37 34.63 22.56 -2.85
C SER A 37 35.36 23.06 -1.59
N LEU A 38 34.80 24.05 -0.89
CA LEU A 38 35.37 24.54 0.38
C LEU A 38 35.34 23.47 1.48
N ILE A 39 34.22 22.72 1.59
CA ILE A 39 34.11 21.60 2.54
C ILE A 39 35.16 20.55 2.23
N GLN A 40 35.29 20.12 0.97
CA GLN A 40 36.25 19.11 0.55
C GLN A 40 37.73 19.57 0.75
N GLY A 41 38.01 20.85 0.58
CA GLY A 41 39.35 21.39 0.68
C GLY A 41 39.79 21.83 2.08
N SER A 42 38.82 22.14 2.97
CA SER A 42 39.16 22.83 4.25
C SER A 42 38.62 22.14 5.50
N HIS A 43 37.62 21.24 5.38
CA HIS A 43 37.09 20.54 6.54
C HIS A 43 38.06 19.45 7.01
N LEU A 44 38.21 19.30 8.33
CA LEU A 44 39.13 18.33 8.93
C LEU A 44 38.82 16.87 8.52
N ASP A 45 37.55 16.53 8.45
CA ASP A 45 37.05 15.20 8.06
C ASP A 45 35.86 15.40 7.08
N PRO A 46 36.14 15.58 5.76
CA PRO A 46 35.10 15.90 4.79
C PRO A 46 34.23 14.69 4.47
N ALA A 47 32.90 14.89 4.53
CA ALA A 47 31.95 13.89 4.07
C ALA A 47 32.07 13.67 2.54
N PRO A 48 31.76 12.46 2.02
CA PRO A 48 31.74 12.21 0.58
C PRO A 48 30.85 13.21 -0.17
N THR A 49 31.30 13.67 -1.33
CA THR A 49 30.54 14.66 -2.15
C THR A 49 29.13 14.19 -2.45
N THR A 50 28.93 12.89 -2.75
CA THR A 50 27.63 12.29 -2.99
C THR A 50 26.69 12.46 -1.79
N SER A 51 27.20 12.25 -0.58
CA SER A 51 26.42 12.41 0.66
C SER A 51 25.99 13.87 0.88
N LEU A 52 26.86 14.84 0.54
CA LEU A 52 26.52 16.27 0.62
C LEU A 52 25.45 16.68 -0.39
N VAL A 53 25.56 16.14 -1.61
CA VAL A 53 24.57 16.38 -2.68
C VAL A 53 23.21 15.78 -2.28
N ASP A 54 23.20 14.55 -1.80
CA ASP A 54 21.97 13.88 -1.35
C ASP A 54 21.29 14.64 -0.22
N ALA A 55 22.05 15.03 0.80
CA ALA A 55 21.52 15.83 1.92
C ALA A 55 20.93 17.17 1.44
N ALA A 56 21.54 17.81 0.44
CA ALA A 56 21.02 19.04 -0.12
C ALA A 56 19.71 18.84 -0.90
N ILE A 57 19.60 17.74 -1.66
CA ILE A 57 18.38 17.37 -2.37
C ILE A 57 17.26 17.05 -1.36
N GLU A 58 17.54 16.23 -0.35
CA GLU A 58 16.58 15.91 0.73
C GLU A 58 16.08 17.18 1.43
N ALA A 59 16.99 18.09 1.80
CA ALA A 59 16.64 19.35 2.43
C ALA A 59 15.80 20.25 1.52
N ALA A 60 16.08 20.30 0.23
CA ALA A 60 15.33 21.10 -0.74
C ALA A 60 13.93 20.55 -0.95
N VAL A 61 13.79 19.24 -1.13
CA VAL A 61 12.50 18.57 -1.34
C VAL A 61 11.64 18.63 -0.09
N GLY A 62 12.22 18.44 1.09
CA GLY A 62 11.51 18.52 2.38
C GLY A 62 10.98 19.93 2.73
N ARG A 63 11.29 20.95 1.93
CA ARG A 63 10.73 22.32 2.07
C ARG A 63 9.48 22.54 1.23
N LEU A 64 9.13 21.62 0.34
CA LEU A 64 8.01 21.78 -0.57
C LEU A 64 6.67 21.50 0.13
N ASP A 65 6.50 20.29 0.62
CA ASP A 65 5.32 19.80 1.32
C ASP A 65 5.64 18.48 2.04
N GLU A 66 4.70 17.94 2.84
CA GLU A 66 4.88 16.72 3.62
C GLU A 66 4.86 15.41 2.77
N HIS A 67 4.51 15.51 1.49
CA HIS A 67 4.32 14.37 0.59
C HIS A 67 5.41 14.26 -0.48
N SER A 68 6.16 15.35 -0.71
CA SER A 68 7.29 15.36 -1.63
C SER A 68 8.51 14.76 -0.96
N GLU A 69 9.19 13.82 -1.64
CA GLU A 69 10.29 13.05 -1.07
C GLU A 69 11.36 12.72 -2.11
N TYR A 70 12.63 12.72 -1.69
CA TYR A 70 13.74 12.16 -2.45
C TYR A 70 13.91 10.69 -2.06
N LEU A 71 13.62 9.77 -2.98
CA LEU A 71 13.63 8.33 -2.78
C LEU A 71 14.92 7.72 -3.33
N ARG A 72 15.66 6.97 -2.48
CA ARG A 72 16.86 6.22 -2.86
C ARG A 72 17.03 4.97 -2.01
N GLY A 73 17.90 4.04 -2.46
CA GLY A 73 18.20 2.81 -1.76
C GLY A 73 16.94 2.07 -1.32
N PHE A 74 16.92 1.60 -0.09
CA PHE A 74 15.81 0.81 0.47
C PHE A 74 14.44 1.52 0.40
N ARG A 75 14.38 2.86 0.58
CA ARG A 75 13.11 3.60 0.48
C ARG A 75 12.54 3.58 -0.93
N ARG A 76 13.40 3.70 -1.95
CA ARG A 76 12.99 3.57 -3.35
C ARG A 76 12.43 2.17 -3.61
N GLU A 77 13.18 1.13 -3.25
CA GLU A 77 12.76 -0.27 -3.42
C GLU A 77 11.44 -0.59 -2.70
N ALA A 78 11.25 -0.04 -1.50
CA ALA A 78 10.02 -0.23 -0.74
C ALA A 78 8.79 0.38 -1.45
N VAL A 79 8.94 1.58 -2.02
CA VAL A 79 7.87 2.25 -2.77
C VAL A 79 7.58 1.49 -4.08
N GLU A 80 8.61 1.14 -4.85
CA GLU A 80 8.48 0.36 -6.08
C GLU A 80 7.79 -0.99 -5.78
N THR A 81 8.27 -1.75 -4.79
CA THR A 81 7.65 -3.02 -4.36
C THR A 81 6.18 -2.87 -3.98
N ALA A 82 5.83 -1.79 -3.26
CA ALA A 82 4.44 -1.56 -2.84
C ALA A 82 3.52 -1.23 -4.04
N LEU A 83 4.03 -0.52 -5.03
CA LEU A 83 3.27 -0.19 -6.25
C LEU A 83 3.18 -1.39 -7.20
N ASP A 84 4.28 -2.10 -7.42
CA ASP A 84 4.34 -3.28 -8.28
C ASP A 84 3.60 -4.48 -7.65
N GLN A 85 3.41 -4.49 -6.33
CA GLN A 85 2.87 -5.60 -5.55
C GLN A 85 3.62 -6.92 -5.74
N GLU A 86 4.89 -6.84 -6.14
CA GLU A 86 5.75 -7.99 -6.40
C GLU A 86 7.17 -7.75 -5.87
N PHE A 87 7.81 -8.80 -5.39
CA PHE A 87 9.23 -8.79 -5.07
C PHE A 87 9.83 -10.18 -5.22
N VAL A 88 11.15 -10.27 -5.37
CA VAL A 88 11.86 -11.55 -5.39
C VAL A 88 12.41 -11.84 -4.00
N GLY A 89 11.99 -12.98 -3.42
CA GLY A 89 12.40 -13.37 -2.09
C GLY A 89 11.77 -14.68 -1.63
N VAL A 90 11.74 -14.89 -0.33
CA VAL A 90 11.18 -16.11 0.29
C VAL A 90 9.68 -16.01 0.60
N GLY A 91 9.08 -14.81 0.60
CA GLY A 91 7.64 -14.61 0.84
C GLY A 91 7.27 -14.73 2.32
N LEU A 92 7.94 -13.99 3.20
CA LEU A 92 7.65 -13.90 4.63
C LEU A 92 7.35 -12.47 5.04
N GLU A 93 6.31 -12.29 5.85
CA GLU A 93 6.06 -11.10 6.64
C GLU A 93 6.69 -11.31 8.02
N LEU A 94 7.49 -10.35 8.46
CA LEU A 94 8.28 -10.46 9.67
C LEU A 94 8.00 -9.31 10.62
N GLU A 95 8.04 -9.62 11.91
CA GLU A 95 8.02 -8.67 13.01
C GLU A 95 9.23 -8.92 13.92
N TRP A 96 9.65 -7.87 14.63
CA TRP A 96 10.72 -7.98 15.61
C TRP A 96 10.17 -8.34 17.00
N ASP A 97 10.66 -9.43 17.56
CA ASP A 97 10.35 -9.81 18.95
C ASP A 97 11.39 -9.19 19.91
N GLU A 98 11.00 -8.17 20.64
CA GLU A 98 11.87 -7.46 21.57
C GLU A 98 12.37 -8.36 22.72
N ALA A 99 11.55 -9.32 23.17
CA ALA A 99 11.89 -10.20 24.27
C ALA A 99 13.01 -11.19 23.92
N THR A 100 12.96 -11.74 22.71
CA THR A 100 13.97 -12.69 22.22
C THR A 100 15.03 -12.06 21.34
N ARG A 101 14.84 -10.79 20.93
CA ARG A 101 15.69 -10.05 19.99
C ARG A 101 15.92 -10.83 18.68
N GLN A 102 14.84 -11.41 18.15
CA GLN A 102 14.85 -12.22 16.94
C GLN A 102 13.66 -11.85 16.04
N PRO A 103 13.80 -12.03 14.71
CA PRO A 103 12.68 -11.90 13.78
C PRO A 103 11.72 -13.08 13.95
N VAL A 104 10.43 -12.76 14.00
CA VAL A 104 9.32 -13.72 14.06
C VAL A 104 8.49 -13.60 12.79
N VAL A 105 8.10 -14.73 12.24
CA VAL A 105 7.19 -14.81 11.09
C VAL A 105 5.79 -14.44 11.54
N VAL A 106 5.25 -13.34 11.03
CA VAL A 106 3.85 -12.97 11.17
C VAL A 106 3.00 -13.82 10.24
N ALA A 107 3.42 -13.90 8.97
CA ALA A 107 2.77 -14.70 7.95
C ALA A 107 3.77 -15.21 6.91
N ALA A 108 3.51 -16.41 6.39
CA ALA A 108 4.07 -16.84 5.11
C ALA A 108 3.04 -16.49 4.01
N MET A 109 3.48 -15.76 2.99
CA MET A 109 2.61 -15.34 1.89
C MET A 109 2.06 -16.55 1.15
N PRO A 110 0.74 -16.66 0.95
CA PRO A 110 0.13 -17.83 0.35
C PRO A 110 0.70 -18.15 -1.03
N ARG A 111 0.93 -19.44 -1.28
CA ARG A 111 1.58 -19.94 -2.50
C ARG A 111 3.01 -19.46 -2.73
N GLY A 112 3.57 -18.63 -1.81
CA GLY A 112 4.96 -18.19 -1.85
C GLY A 112 5.94 -19.31 -1.43
N PRO A 113 7.25 -19.10 -1.67
CA PRO A 113 8.27 -20.12 -1.39
C PRO A 113 8.31 -20.62 0.06
N ALA A 114 8.23 -19.72 1.03
CA ALA A 114 8.24 -20.07 2.45
C ALA A 114 6.97 -20.82 2.87
N TRP A 115 5.81 -20.44 2.33
CA TRP A 115 4.56 -21.15 2.55
C TRP A 115 4.62 -22.59 2.03
N GLN A 116 5.14 -22.80 0.81
CA GLN A 116 5.34 -24.12 0.22
C GLN A 116 6.34 -24.95 1.01
N ALA A 117 7.32 -24.33 1.65
CA ALA A 117 8.29 -24.96 2.53
C ALA A 117 7.76 -25.25 3.96
N GLY A 118 6.47 -24.94 4.24
CA GLY A 118 5.83 -25.22 5.50
C GLY A 118 6.30 -24.32 6.66
N VAL A 119 6.71 -23.07 6.35
CA VAL A 119 6.96 -22.05 7.39
C VAL A 119 5.62 -21.44 7.79
N THR A 120 5.37 -21.37 9.11
CA THR A 120 4.09 -20.90 9.66
C THR A 120 4.25 -19.67 10.54
N SER A 121 3.14 -18.99 10.84
CA SER A 121 3.10 -17.88 11.78
C SER A 121 3.65 -18.29 13.17
N GLY A 122 4.38 -17.39 13.82
CA GLY A 122 5.05 -17.64 15.12
C GLY A 122 6.41 -18.31 15.01
N THR A 123 6.80 -18.79 13.83
CA THR A 123 8.15 -19.34 13.59
C THR A 123 9.21 -18.26 13.78
N ARG A 124 10.27 -18.54 14.56
CA ARG A 124 11.42 -17.63 14.73
C ARG A 124 12.52 -17.99 13.74
N ILE A 125 13.11 -16.97 13.11
CA ILE A 125 14.27 -17.16 12.22
C ILE A 125 15.53 -17.02 13.06
N ILE A 126 16.29 -18.11 13.21
CA ILE A 126 17.47 -18.18 14.04
C ILE A 126 18.73 -17.77 13.27
N ALA A 127 18.85 -18.26 12.02
CA ALA A 127 19.95 -17.91 11.14
C ALA A 127 19.50 -17.93 9.66
N ILE A 128 20.20 -17.22 8.81
CA ILE A 128 20.04 -17.20 7.35
C ILE A 128 21.41 -17.47 6.75
N ASP A 129 21.51 -18.51 5.92
CA ASP A 129 22.76 -18.96 5.27
C ASP A 129 23.91 -19.13 6.29
N GLY A 130 23.58 -19.67 7.48
CA GLY A 130 24.51 -19.90 8.59
C GLY A 130 24.86 -18.64 9.41
N VAL A 131 24.33 -17.45 9.06
CA VAL A 131 24.58 -16.21 9.78
C VAL A 131 23.44 -15.95 10.78
N PRO A 132 23.71 -15.85 12.10
CA PRO A 132 22.70 -15.59 13.12
C PRO A 132 21.92 -14.30 12.89
N THR A 133 20.63 -14.30 13.28
CA THR A 133 19.74 -13.13 13.18
C THR A 133 19.55 -12.39 14.50
N HIS A 134 20.01 -12.96 15.63
CA HIS A 134 19.86 -12.37 16.95
C HIS A 134 20.51 -10.98 17.03
N GLY A 135 19.73 -9.96 17.37
CA GLY A 135 20.19 -8.58 17.49
C GLY A 135 20.47 -7.87 16.15
N VAL A 136 20.21 -8.53 15.01
CA VAL A 136 20.35 -7.93 13.67
C VAL A 136 19.11 -7.11 13.35
N PRO A 137 19.22 -5.85 12.90
CA PRO A 137 18.07 -5.04 12.51
C PRO A 137 17.17 -5.73 11.49
N LEU A 138 15.86 -5.62 11.64
CA LEU A 138 14.89 -6.31 10.76
C LEU A 138 15.09 -5.98 9.28
N ALA A 139 15.44 -4.73 8.96
CA ALA A 139 15.74 -4.32 7.59
C ALA A 139 16.88 -5.12 6.96
N GLU A 140 17.94 -5.42 7.74
CA GLU A 140 19.06 -6.24 7.26
C GLU A 140 18.65 -7.71 7.10
N VAL A 141 17.82 -8.23 7.98
CA VAL A 141 17.24 -9.58 7.85
C VAL A 141 16.43 -9.67 6.55
N VAL A 142 15.60 -8.68 6.25
CA VAL A 142 14.81 -8.62 5.01
C VAL A 142 15.72 -8.60 3.78
N VAL A 143 16.81 -7.84 3.80
CA VAL A 143 17.78 -7.81 2.69
C VAL A 143 18.40 -9.20 2.46
N ARG A 144 18.73 -9.94 3.51
CA ARG A 144 19.29 -11.30 3.40
C ARG A 144 18.30 -12.33 2.86
N LEU A 145 16.99 -12.14 3.12
CA LEU A 145 15.91 -13.00 2.61
C LEU A 145 15.59 -12.73 1.14
N ARG A 146 15.87 -11.53 0.65
CA ARG A 146 15.82 -11.16 -0.76
C ARG A 146 17.05 -11.69 -1.50
N GLY A 147 17.02 -11.65 -2.83
CA GLY A 147 18.14 -12.03 -3.68
C GLY A 147 17.66 -12.43 -5.07
N PRO A 148 18.56 -12.79 -5.99
CA PRO A 148 18.21 -13.18 -7.35
C PRO A 148 17.24 -14.38 -7.38
N ARG A 149 16.28 -14.34 -8.30
CA ARG A 149 15.33 -15.43 -8.52
C ARG A 149 16.06 -16.74 -8.80
N GLY A 150 15.59 -17.84 -8.21
CA GLY A 150 16.16 -19.17 -8.36
C GLY A 150 17.35 -19.46 -7.43
N THR A 151 17.84 -18.48 -6.65
CA THR A 151 18.85 -18.73 -5.61
C THR A 151 18.22 -19.28 -4.34
N SER A 152 18.95 -20.10 -3.59
CA SER A 152 18.46 -20.67 -2.33
C SER A 152 18.84 -19.79 -1.14
N ALA A 153 17.94 -19.73 -0.16
CA ALA A 153 18.20 -19.26 1.19
C ALA A 153 18.06 -20.45 2.16
N MET A 154 19.06 -20.67 3.00
CA MET A 154 19.01 -21.71 4.04
C MET A 154 18.56 -21.06 5.34
N LEU A 155 17.30 -21.24 5.71
CA LEU A 155 16.75 -20.70 6.95
C LEU A 155 16.86 -21.72 8.07
N GLU A 156 17.58 -21.37 9.13
CA GLU A 156 17.48 -22.08 10.40
C GLU A 156 16.33 -21.46 11.20
N VAL A 157 15.28 -22.25 11.45
CA VAL A 157 14.04 -21.77 12.06
C VAL A 157 13.69 -22.60 13.30
N ARG A 158 12.95 -21.96 14.21
CA ARG A 158 12.38 -22.60 15.38
C ARG A 158 10.87 -22.38 15.36
N ASP A 159 10.15 -23.49 15.19
CA ASP A 159 8.70 -23.45 15.10
C ASP A 159 8.06 -23.13 16.48
N PRO A 160 6.90 -22.46 16.48
CA PRO A 160 6.15 -22.25 17.70
C PRO A 160 5.68 -23.57 18.28
N VAL A 161 5.79 -23.75 19.59
CA VAL A 161 5.13 -24.86 20.28
C VAL A 161 3.85 -24.30 20.88
N MET A 162 2.71 -24.95 20.58
CA MET A 162 1.45 -24.57 21.21
C MET A 162 1.60 -24.72 22.74
N PRO A 163 1.31 -23.66 23.51
CA PRO A 163 1.42 -23.72 24.96
C PRO A 163 0.44 -24.77 25.50
N HIS A 164 0.95 -25.78 26.20
CA HIS A 164 0.14 -26.73 26.94
C HIS A 164 -0.48 -26.13 28.20
N SER A 165 -0.14 -24.90 28.54
CA SER A 165 -0.64 -24.16 29.71
C SER A 165 -1.04 -22.75 29.30
N LEU A 166 -2.19 -22.29 29.78
CA LEU A 166 -2.66 -20.90 29.68
C LEU A 166 -2.03 -19.99 30.75
N ASP A 167 -1.07 -20.50 31.52
CA ASP A 167 -0.38 -19.74 32.56
C ASP A 167 0.63 -18.78 31.92
N PRO A 168 0.43 -17.45 32.01
CA PRO A 168 1.30 -16.45 31.41
C PRO A 168 2.70 -16.40 32.05
N LEU A 169 2.92 -17.08 33.19
CA LEU A 169 4.21 -17.18 33.88
C LEU A 169 5.09 -18.33 33.34
N VAL A 170 4.52 -19.22 32.55
CA VAL A 170 5.27 -20.31 31.93
C VAL A 170 5.76 -19.83 30.54
N ALA A 171 7.06 -19.63 30.41
CA ALA A 171 7.65 -19.34 29.09
C ALA A 171 7.22 -20.42 28.09
N PRO A 172 6.73 -20.05 26.89
CA PRO A 172 6.31 -21.04 25.90
C PRO A 172 7.48 -21.96 25.59
N PRO A 173 7.27 -23.29 25.60
CA PRO A 173 8.34 -24.22 25.28
C PRO A 173 8.87 -23.90 23.87
N THR A 174 10.20 -23.82 23.77
CA THR A 174 10.85 -23.58 22.46
C THR A 174 10.88 -24.88 21.68
N GLY A 175 10.25 -24.88 20.51
CA GLY A 175 10.27 -26.02 19.59
C GLY A 175 11.66 -26.36 19.08
N PRO A 176 11.82 -27.53 18.46
CA PRO A 176 13.09 -27.93 17.85
C PRO A 176 13.49 -26.94 16.73
N THR A 177 14.80 -26.75 16.60
CA THR A 177 15.35 -26.00 15.47
C THR A 177 15.44 -26.92 14.24
N ARG A 178 15.02 -26.44 13.09
CA ARG A 178 15.14 -27.13 11.80
C ARG A 178 15.71 -26.21 10.74
N VAL A 179 16.36 -26.80 9.73
CA VAL A 179 16.86 -26.06 8.57
C VAL A 179 15.90 -26.24 7.42
N VAL A 180 15.48 -25.12 6.82
CA VAL A 180 14.52 -25.07 5.71
C VAL A 180 15.20 -24.46 4.51
N PRO A 181 15.50 -25.20 3.45
CA PRO A 181 15.96 -24.64 2.19
C PRO A 181 14.77 -24.01 1.46
N ILE A 182 14.88 -22.74 1.08
CA ILE A 182 13.85 -22.02 0.35
C ILE A 182 14.47 -21.42 -0.91
N VAL A 183 13.92 -21.74 -2.07
CA VAL A 183 14.32 -21.12 -3.34
C VAL A 183 13.58 -19.80 -3.49
N ARG A 184 14.34 -18.71 -3.64
CA ARG A 184 13.76 -17.37 -3.86
C ARG A 184 13.01 -17.32 -5.20
N ASP A 185 11.80 -16.83 -5.17
CA ASP A 185 10.98 -16.68 -6.38
C ASP A 185 10.23 -15.35 -6.34
N LEU A 186 9.52 -15.03 -7.42
CA LEU A 186 8.61 -13.91 -7.48
C LEU A 186 7.45 -14.15 -6.50
N VAL A 187 7.27 -13.21 -5.59
CA VAL A 187 6.21 -13.24 -4.57
C VAL A 187 5.26 -12.10 -4.86
N ARG A 188 3.98 -12.41 -5.00
CA ARG A 188 2.92 -11.42 -5.16
C ARG A 188 2.30 -11.09 -3.82
N MET A 189 2.11 -9.79 -3.61
CA MET A 189 1.39 -9.26 -2.45
C MET A 189 -0.05 -8.98 -2.87
N GLU A 190 -1.00 -9.69 -2.26
CA GLU A 190 -2.41 -9.44 -2.51
C GLU A 190 -2.85 -8.11 -1.88
N SER A 191 -3.63 -7.34 -2.60
CA SER A 191 -4.21 -6.07 -2.15
C SER A 191 -5.73 -6.15 -1.95
N VAL A 192 -6.36 -7.20 -2.47
CA VAL A 192 -7.81 -7.42 -2.36
C VAL A 192 -8.05 -8.70 -1.57
N LEU A 193 -8.68 -8.56 -0.42
CA LEU A 193 -8.85 -9.60 0.59
C LEU A 193 -10.34 -9.82 0.87
N GLY A 194 -10.71 -11.06 1.21
CA GLY A 194 -12.07 -11.42 1.63
C GLY A 194 -12.28 -11.41 3.15
N ASP A 195 -13.30 -12.14 3.60
CA ASP A 195 -13.59 -12.35 5.03
C ASP A 195 -12.51 -13.18 5.72
N ARG A 196 -12.21 -14.35 5.14
CA ARG A 196 -11.17 -15.26 5.64
C ARG A 196 -10.53 -16.04 4.51
N ARG A 197 -9.34 -16.56 4.78
CA ARG A 197 -8.62 -17.41 3.85
C ARG A 197 -9.08 -18.87 4.00
N MET A 198 -9.31 -19.51 2.86
CA MET A 198 -9.68 -20.92 2.77
C MET A 198 -8.41 -21.81 2.75
N ALA A 199 -8.59 -23.10 2.99
CA ALA A 199 -7.47 -24.08 3.06
C ALA A 199 -6.66 -24.19 1.74
N ASP A 200 -7.29 -23.88 0.59
CA ASP A 200 -6.63 -23.87 -0.72
C ASP A 200 -5.92 -22.55 -1.05
N GLY A 201 -5.97 -21.59 -0.09
CA GLY A 201 -5.40 -20.25 -0.24
C GLY A 201 -6.30 -19.26 -0.97
N SER A 202 -7.52 -19.64 -1.35
CA SER A 202 -8.54 -18.71 -1.88
C SER A 202 -9.20 -17.89 -0.77
N TRP A 203 -9.96 -16.85 -1.16
CA TRP A 203 -10.74 -16.03 -0.21
C TRP A 203 -12.20 -16.44 -0.16
N LEU A 204 -12.77 -16.47 1.04
CA LEU A 204 -14.21 -16.43 1.22
C LEU A 204 -14.67 -14.97 1.07
N TRP A 205 -15.46 -14.70 0.02
CA TRP A 205 -15.95 -13.36 -0.29
C TRP A 205 -17.25 -12.99 0.42
N ARG A 206 -17.94 -13.96 1.00
CA ARG A 206 -19.13 -13.74 1.82
C ARG A 206 -18.79 -13.75 3.29
N LEU A 207 -19.42 -12.89 4.06
CA LEU A 207 -19.24 -12.86 5.51
C LEU A 207 -19.68 -14.19 6.13
N SER A 208 -18.84 -14.74 6.98
CA SER A 208 -19.11 -16.04 7.64
C SER A 208 -20.28 -15.99 8.63
N ASP A 209 -20.55 -14.82 9.21
CA ASP A 209 -21.65 -14.57 10.14
C ASP A 209 -22.85 -13.82 9.51
N ALA A 210 -22.72 -13.40 8.23
CA ALA A 210 -23.79 -12.82 7.43
C ALA A 210 -23.63 -13.20 5.94
N PRO A 211 -23.89 -14.47 5.55
CA PRO A 211 -23.57 -15.00 4.21
C PRO A 211 -24.38 -14.41 3.05
N ASP A 212 -25.40 -13.60 3.34
CA ASP A 212 -26.14 -12.79 2.38
C ASP A 212 -25.45 -11.45 2.07
N VAL A 213 -24.30 -11.13 2.71
CA VAL A 213 -23.50 -9.93 2.47
C VAL A 213 -22.07 -10.33 2.05
N ALA A 214 -21.58 -9.71 0.98
CA ALA A 214 -20.19 -9.85 0.54
C ALA A 214 -19.28 -8.85 1.26
N LEU A 215 -18.03 -9.25 1.50
CA LEU A 215 -16.96 -8.39 1.99
C LEU A 215 -15.78 -8.44 1.03
N VAL A 216 -15.40 -7.28 0.50
CA VAL A 216 -14.19 -7.07 -0.27
C VAL A 216 -13.39 -5.96 0.39
N ARG A 217 -12.19 -6.30 0.89
CA ARG A 217 -11.28 -5.36 1.54
C ARG A 217 -10.19 -4.99 0.55
N VAL A 218 -9.98 -3.72 0.28
CA VAL A 218 -8.87 -3.24 -0.53
C VAL A 218 -7.89 -2.52 0.39
N ILE A 219 -6.72 -3.10 0.60
CA ILE A 219 -5.72 -2.61 1.56
C ILE A 219 -4.66 -1.68 0.95
N GLY A 220 -4.67 -1.51 -0.37
CA GLY A 220 -3.80 -0.64 -1.14
C GLY A 220 -4.12 -0.70 -2.62
N PHE A 221 -3.58 0.23 -3.41
CA PHE A 221 -3.78 0.30 -4.85
C PHE A 221 -2.44 0.15 -5.58
N GLY A 222 -2.14 -1.06 -6.07
CA GLY A 222 -0.97 -1.38 -6.88
C GLY A 222 -1.37 -1.89 -8.26
N GLU A 223 -0.38 -2.36 -9.01
CA GLU A 223 -0.52 -2.83 -10.40
C GLU A 223 -1.57 -3.95 -10.57
N HIS A 224 -1.72 -4.82 -9.56
CA HIS A 224 -2.61 -5.99 -9.66
C HIS A 224 -3.98 -5.78 -9.02
N THR A 225 -4.19 -4.68 -8.27
CA THR A 225 -5.40 -4.45 -7.47
C THR A 225 -6.69 -4.52 -8.28
N ALA A 226 -6.74 -3.90 -9.46
CA ALA A 226 -7.94 -3.90 -10.29
C ALA A 226 -8.30 -5.29 -10.81
N ALA A 227 -7.29 -6.08 -11.20
CA ALA A 227 -7.47 -7.46 -11.64
C ALA A 227 -7.93 -8.39 -10.50
N GLU A 228 -7.37 -8.22 -9.31
CA GLU A 228 -7.78 -8.95 -8.10
C GLU A 228 -9.23 -8.58 -7.72
N PHE A 229 -9.57 -7.29 -7.76
CA PHE A 229 -10.90 -6.79 -7.46
C PHE A 229 -11.94 -7.35 -8.43
N ARG A 230 -11.64 -7.33 -9.73
CA ARG A 230 -12.48 -7.96 -10.76
C ARG A 230 -12.70 -9.45 -10.48
N THR A 231 -11.63 -10.20 -10.14
CA THR A 231 -11.73 -11.63 -9.81
C THR A 231 -12.65 -11.86 -8.60
N ALA A 232 -12.60 -11.01 -7.59
CA ALA A 232 -13.51 -11.07 -6.45
C ALA A 232 -14.97 -10.87 -6.87
N LEU A 233 -15.25 -9.86 -7.72
CA LEU A 233 -16.58 -9.59 -8.24
C LEU A 233 -17.10 -10.71 -9.14
N GLU A 234 -16.25 -11.29 -9.99
CA GLU A 234 -16.58 -12.44 -10.84
C GLU A 234 -16.93 -13.67 -10.00
N SER A 235 -16.16 -13.92 -8.93
CA SER A 235 -16.46 -15.01 -7.99
C SER A 235 -17.83 -14.83 -7.34
N LEU A 236 -18.17 -13.61 -6.90
CA LEU A 236 -19.48 -13.30 -6.32
C LEU A 236 -20.64 -13.39 -7.33
N ALA A 237 -20.38 -13.08 -8.61
CA ALA A 237 -21.38 -13.21 -9.67
C ALA A 237 -21.61 -14.66 -10.08
N GLY A 238 -20.59 -15.51 -9.97
CA GLY A 238 -20.65 -16.95 -10.29
C GLY A 238 -21.08 -17.84 -9.12
N ASP A 239 -21.43 -17.27 -7.97
CA ASP A 239 -21.85 -18.04 -6.80
C ASP A 239 -23.13 -18.86 -7.09
N ASP A 240 -23.09 -20.10 -6.64
CA ASP A 240 -24.21 -21.03 -6.75
C ASP A 240 -25.32 -20.65 -5.75
N GLU A 241 -26.39 -20.01 -6.23
CA GLU A 241 -27.53 -19.60 -5.43
C GLU A 241 -28.24 -20.75 -4.70
N THR A 242 -27.96 -21.99 -5.07
CA THR A 242 -28.48 -23.16 -4.32
C THR A 242 -27.67 -23.45 -3.06
N LYS A 243 -26.46 -22.94 -2.96
CA LYS A 243 -25.54 -23.12 -1.80
C LYS A 243 -25.48 -21.91 -0.89
N HIS A 244 -25.79 -20.74 -1.42
CA HIS A 244 -25.71 -19.47 -0.69
C HIS A 244 -27.02 -18.69 -0.80
N PRO A 245 -27.40 -17.92 0.24
CA PRO A 245 -28.54 -17.01 0.15
C PRO A 245 -28.30 -15.96 -0.93
N PRO A 246 -29.37 -15.38 -1.53
CA PRO A 246 -29.25 -14.27 -2.46
C PRO A 246 -28.41 -13.14 -1.87
N LEU A 247 -27.54 -12.55 -2.67
CA LEU A 247 -26.66 -11.46 -2.25
C LEU A 247 -27.48 -10.19 -2.02
N ARG A 248 -27.54 -9.69 -0.79
CA ARG A 248 -28.23 -8.47 -0.39
C ARG A 248 -27.40 -7.22 -0.50
N GLY A 249 -26.06 -7.34 -0.46
CA GLY A 249 -25.18 -6.19 -0.57
C GLY A 249 -23.71 -6.55 -0.54
N LEU A 250 -22.90 -5.54 -0.86
CA LEU A 250 -21.43 -5.58 -0.83
C LEU A 250 -20.91 -4.55 0.18
N VAL A 251 -20.06 -4.98 1.08
CA VAL A 251 -19.21 -4.10 1.88
C VAL A 251 -17.85 -3.99 1.20
N LEU A 252 -17.49 -2.78 0.77
CA LEU A 252 -16.16 -2.42 0.27
C LEU A 252 -15.38 -1.75 1.40
N ASP A 253 -14.41 -2.47 1.99
CA ASP A 253 -13.65 -1.96 3.13
C ASP A 253 -12.34 -1.32 2.66
N LEU A 254 -12.24 0.00 2.83
CA LEU A 254 -11.08 0.83 2.50
C LEU A 254 -10.37 1.37 3.76
N ARG A 255 -10.72 0.88 4.95
CA ARG A 255 -10.07 1.30 6.20
C ARG A 255 -8.61 0.87 6.21
N ASP A 256 -7.75 1.66 6.86
CA ASP A 256 -6.29 1.48 6.89
C ASP A 256 -5.61 1.50 5.49
N ASN A 257 -6.32 1.90 4.41
CA ASN A 257 -5.78 1.92 3.05
C ASN A 257 -5.07 3.27 2.75
N PRO A 258 -3.73 3.30 2.61
CA PRO A 258 -2.97 4.54 2.38
C PRO A 258 -3.09 5.09 0.94
N GLY A 259 -3.83 4.40 0.06
CA GLY A 259 -3.93 4.72 -1.35
C GLY A 259 -2.98 3.90 -2.22
N GLY A 260 -2.40 4.51 -3.24
CA GLY A 260 -1.51 3.89 -4.21
C GLY A 260 -1.72 4.45 -5.62
N LEU A 261 -1.74 3.58 -6.64
CA LEU A 261 -1.87 3.97 -8.04
C LEU A 261 -3.26 4.54 -8.35
N LEU A 262 -3.27 5.73 -8.96
CA LEU A 262 -4.49 6.35 -9.47
C LEU A 262 -5.20 5.46 -10.51
N THR A 263 -4.44 4.84 -11.39
CA THR A 263 -4.97 3.95 -12.44
C THR A 263 -5.77 2.80 -11.84
N ALA A 264 -5.24 2.13 -10.83
CA ALA A 264 -5.92 1.05 -10.14
C ALA A 264 -7.22 1.50 -9.44
N ALA A 265 -7.21 2.69 -8.80
CA ALA A 265 -8.41 3.26 -8.19
C ALA A 265 -9.49 3.61 -9.24
N VAL A 266 -9.08 4.16 -10.38
CA VAL A 266 -9.98 4.45 -11.49
C VAL A 266 -10.62 3.17 -12.03
N GLU A 267 -9.84 2.11 -12.23
CA GLU A 267 -10.34 0.82 -12.72
C GLU A 267 -11.29 0.15 -11.70
N VAL A 268 -10.99 0.25 -10.39
CA VAL A 268 -11.92 -0.24 -9.35
C VAL A 268 -13.24 0.52 -9.37
N CYS A 269 -13.23 1.85 -9.54
CA CYS A 269 -14.46 2.62 -9.73
C CYS A 269 -15.21 2.23 -11.01
N ASP A 270 -14.48 2.02 -12.12
CA ASP A 270 -15.03 1.65 -13.41
C ASP A 270 -15.76 0.30 -13.35
N HIS A 271 -15.26 -0.66 -12.59
CA HIS A 271 -15.97 -1.92 -12.35
C HIS A 271 -17.31 -1.77 -11.63
N LEU A 272 -17.55 -0.67 -10.91
CA LEU A 272 -18.75 -0.46 -10.10
C LEU A 272 -19.72 0.57 -10.67
N LEU A 273 -19.31 1.35 -11.69
CA LEU A 273 -20.07 2.42 -12.31
C LEU A 273 -20.37 2.09 -13.77
N GLU A 274 -21.50 2.59 -14.27
CA GLU A 274 -21.87 2.47 -15.69
C GLU A 274 -21.40 3.66 -16.52
N GLU A 275 -21.34 4.86 -15.91
CA GLU A 275 -20.98 6.11 -16.58
C GLU A 275 -20.57 7.20 -15.58
N GLY A 276 -20.06 8.30 -16.09
CA GLY A 276 -19.78 9.52 -15.35
C GLY A 276 -18.29 9.74 -15.05
N VAL A 277 -17.98 10.88 -14.45
CA VAL A 277 -16.63 11.24 -14.04
C VAL A 277 -16.23 10.46 -12.80
N ILE A 278 -15.08 9.82 -12.79
CA ILE A 278 -14.53 9.15 -11.60
C ILE A 278 -13.73 10.15 -10.76
N VAL A 279 -12.81 10.87 -11.42
CA VAL A 279 -11.95 11.85 -10.76
C VAL A 279 -11.43 12.85 -11.78
N THR A 280 -11.19 14.09 -11.36
CA THR A 280 -10.49 15.09 -12.17
C THR A 280 -9.16 15.43 -11.52
N THR A 281 -8.06 15.42 -12.29
CA THR A 281 -6.76 15.92 -11.84
C THR A 281 -6.55 17.34 -12.33
N ARG A 282 -6.12 18.24 -11.44
CA ARG A 282 -5.83 19.64 -11.75
C ARG A 282 -4.40 19.96 -11.33
N SER A 283 -3.54 20.27 -12.31
CA SER A 283 -2.17 20.73 -12.06
C SER A 283 -2.11 22.25 -11.84
N ARG A 284 -0.92 22.74 -11.52
CA ARG A 284 -0.66 24.18 -11.43
C ARG A 284 -1.04 24.88 -12.76
N ASP A 285 -1.64 26.08 -12.64
CA ASP A 285 -2.03 26.90 -13.78
C ASP A 285 -0.90 27.05 -14.81
N GLY A 286 -1.24 26.88 -16.08
CA GLY A 286 -0.30 26.98 -17.20
C GLY A 286 0.61 25.75 -17.43
N VAL A 287 0.51 24.69 -16.59
CA VAL A 287 1.29 23.44 -16.81
C VAL A 287 0.50 22.46 -17.67
N SER A 288 -0.75 22.15 -17.31
CA SER A 288 -1.65 21.33 -18.12
C SER A 288 -3.11 21.65 -17.81
N ALA A 289 -4.00 21.38 -18.77
CA ALA A 289 -5.43 21.46 -18.55
C ALA A 289 -5.87 20.37 -17.54
N PRO A 290 -6.98 20.60 -16.79
CA PRO A 290 -7.58 19.56 -15.96
C PRO A 290 -7.91 18.31 -16.79
N GLN A 291 -7.64 17.13 -16.23
CA GLN A 291 -7.88 15.85 -16.89
C GLN A 291 -8.90 15.05 -16.11
N ALA A 292 -10.07 14.79 -16.70
CA ALA A 292 -11.07 13.93 -16.12
C ALA A 292 -10.88 12.48 -16.58
N ARG A 293 -11.09 11.55 -15.64
CA ARG A 293 -11.22 10.12 -15.90
C ARG A 293 -12.68 9.76 -15.78
N HIS A 294 -13.16 8.97 -16.74
CA HIS A 294 -14.58 8.61 -16.84
C HIS A 294 -14.75 7.10 -16.72
N ALA A 295 -15.89 6.70 -16.16
CA ALA A 295 -16.31 5.32 -16.19
C ALA A 295 -16.73 4.92 -17.60
N THR A 296 -16.53 3.63 -17.90
CA THR A 296 -16.96 2.97 -19.14
C THR A 296 -18.15 2.06 -18.84
N ALA A 297 -19.01 1.81 -19.83
CA ALA A 297 -20.22 1.01 -19.61
C ALA A 297 -19.88 -0.44 -19.22
N GLY A 298 -20.64 -1.01 -18.29
CA GLY A 298 -20.51 -2.40 -17.87
C GLY A 298 -20.29 -2.63 -16.37
N GLY A 299 -20.73 -1.67 -15.54
CA GLY A 299 -20.63 -1.76 -14.08
C GLY A 299 -21.22 -3.05 -13.49
N TRP A 300 -20.55 -3.60 -12.47
CA TRP A 300 -20.97 -4.81 -11.76
C TRP A 300 -22.28 -4.58 -11.00
N ARG A 301 -23.28 -5.44 -11.28
CA ARG A 301 -24.51 -5.60 -10.49
C ARG A 301 -25.05 -4.27 -9.91
N ALA A 302 -25.57 -3.38 -10.77
CA ALA A 302 -26.16 -2.10 -10.33
C ALA A 302 -27.30 -2.27 -9.30
N ASP A 303 -27.93 -3.45 -9.29
CA ASP A 303 -28.99 -3.85 -8.35
C ASP A 303 -28.50 -4.17 -6.93
N VAL A 304 -27.21 -4.47 -6.76
CA VAL A 304 -26.64 -4.80 -5.44
C VAL A 304 -26.18 -3.52 -4.73
N PRO A 305 -26.76 -3.17 -3.57
CA PRO A 305 -26.34 -2.01 -2.80
C PRO A 305 -24.92 -2.19 -2.25
N ILE A 306 -24.19 -1.08 -2.12
CA ILE A 306 -22.80 -1.05 -1.62
C ILE A 306 -22.70 -0.14 -0.40
N VAL A 307 -21.97 -0.60 0.62
CA VAL A 307 -21.49 0.24 1.72
C VAL A 307 -19.97 0.28 1.66
N VAL A 308 -19.38 1.48 1.63
CA VAL A 308 -17.94 1.70 1.70
C VAL A 308 -17.55 2.01 3.14
N LEU A 309 -16.62 1.24 3.71
CA LEU A 309 -16.07 1.53 5.04
C LEU A 309 -14.80 2.35 4.90
N VAL A 310 -14.72 3.43 5.66
CA VAL A 310 -13.57 4.34 5.68
C VAL A 310 -13.16 4.72 7.10
N ASP A 311 -11.91 5.16 7.27
CA ASP A 311 -11.39 5.68 8.53
C ASP A 311 -10.36 6.82 8.30
N GLY A 312 -9.80 7.36 9.38
CA GLY A 312 -8.81 8.44 9.33
C GLY A 312 -7.47 8.05 8.68
N LEU A 313 -7.25 6.77 8.33
CA LEU A 313 -6.09 6.27 7.59
C LEU A 313 -6.41 5.97 6.12
N THR A 314 -7.69 5.97 5.75
CA THR A 314 -8.12 5.92 4.35
C THR A 314 -7.64 7.18 3.64
N SER A 315 -6.76 7.04 2.64
CA SER A 315 -6.01 8.17 2.08
C SER A 315 -5.87 8.09 0.55
N SER A 316 -5.72 9.25 -0.12
CA SER A 316 -5.31 9.37 -1.52
C SER A 316 -6.22 8.58 -2.49
N ALA A 317 -5.71 7.57 -3.22
CA ALA A 317 -6.47 6.73 -4.16
C ALA A 317 -7.70 6.07 -3.51
N ALA A 318 -7.62 5.70 -2.22
CA ALA A 318 -8.77 5.16 -1.49
C ALA A 318 -9.86 6.22 -1.27
N GLU A 319 -9.47 7.48 -1.05
CA GLU A 319 -10.44 8.58 -0.95
C GLU A 319 -11.12 8.87 -2.29
N ILE A 320 -10.40 8.69 -3.41
CA ILE A 320 -10.97 8.82 -4.76
C ILE A 320 -12.10 7.79 -4.95
N VAL A 321 -11.86 6.53 -4.58
CA VAL A 321 -12.87 5.47 -4.70
C VAL A 321 -14.08 5.78 -3.83
N ALA A 322 -13.87 6.10 -2.55
CA ALA A 322 -14.95 6.41 -1.63
C ALA A 322 -15.77 7.64 -2.08
N ALA A 323 -15.09 8.75 -2.46
CA ALA A 323 -15.73 9.96 -2.94
C ALA A 323 -16.49 9.75 -4.25
N CYS A 324 -15.91 8.99 -5.17
CA CYS A 324 -16.51 8.68 -6.45
C CYS A 324 -17.83 7.92 -6.28
N LEU A 325 -17.81 6.84 -5.51
CA LEU A 325 -19.00 6.02 -5.28
C LEU A 325 -20.07 6.76 -4.49
N GLN A 326 -19.68 7.64 -3.54
CA GLN A 326 -20.60 8.50 -2.79
C GLN A 326 -21.27 9.55 -3.70
N ASP A 327 -20.49 10.29 -4.50
CA ASP A 327 -21.00 11.35 -5.37
C ASP A 327 -21.96 10.81 -6.43
N HIS A 328 -21.67 9.62 -6.97
CA HIS A 328 -22.58 8.91 -7.89
C HIS A 328 -23.77 8.24 -7.20
N ARG A 329 -23.85 8.28 -5.87
CA ARG A 329 -24.86 7.55 -5.08
C ARG A 329 -24.86 6.04 -5.38
N ARG A 330 -23.71 5.52 -5.81
CA ARG A 330 -23.53 4.08 -6.04
C ARG A 330 -23.34 3.34 -4.72
N ALA A 331 -22.79 4.03 -3.73
CA ALA A 331 -22.59 3.50 -2.39
C ALA A 331 -22.89 4.55 -1.34
N VAL A 332 -23.21 4.11 -0.13
CA VAL A 332 -23.15 4.91 1.08
C VAL A 332 -21.84 4.68 1.81
N VAL A 333 -21.31 5.70 2.46
CA VAL A 333 -20.05 5.65 3.19
C VAL A 333 -20.28 5.57 4.69
N ALA A 334 -19.62 4.63 5.37
CA ALA A 334 -19.72 4.42 6.81
C ALA A 334 -18.33 4.44 7.48
N GLY A 335 -18.29 4.85 8.74
CA GLY A 335 -17.04 4.89 9.53
C GLY A 335 -16.69 6.26 10.05
N SER A 336 -15.45 6.70 9.88
CA SER A 336 -15.00 8.04 10.25
C SER A 336 -14.40 8.78 9.05
N ARG A 337 -14.35 10.12 9.14
CA ARG A 337 -13.81 10.97 8.09
C ARG A 337 -12.40 10.52 7.68
N THR A 338 -12.13 10.52 6.38
CA THR A 338 -10.86 10.09 5.80
C THR A 338 -9.71 11.08 6.06
N TYR A 339 -8.49 10.74 5.66
CA TYR A 339 -7.28 11.50 5.94
C TYR A 339 -7.25 12.90 5.29
N GLY A 340 -7.81 13.05 4.08
CA GLY A 340 -7.80 14.33 3.35
C GLY A 340 -6.55 14.53 2.49
N LYS A 341 -5.98 13.48 1.91
CA LYS A 341 -4.86 13.57 0.97
C LYS A 341 -5.34 13.65 -0.48
N GLY A 342 -5.71 14.84 -0.91
CA GLY A 342 -6.17 15.11 -2.28
C GLY A 342 -5.07 15.53 -3.26
N THR A 343 -3.79 15.19 -3.01
CA THR A 343 -2.66 15.58 -3.87
C THR A 343 -2.14 14.41 -4.70
N VAL A 344 -1.73 14.71 -5.95
CA VAL A 344 -1.10 13.77 -6.88
C VAL A 344 0.41 13.84 -6.71
N GLN A 345 1.04 12.70 -6.43
CA GLN A 345 2.50 12.58 -6.45
C GLN A 345 2.94 11.93 -7.76
N SER A 346 3.82 12.63 -8.48
CA SER A 346 4.52 12.05 -9.65
C SER A 346 5.87 11.51 -9.22
N ILE A 347 6.20 10.30 -9.68
CA ILE A 347 7.51 9.68 -9.50
C ILE A 347 8.38 10.02 -10.70
N LEU A 348 9.42 10.82 -10.50
CA LEU A 348 10.28 11.35 -11.56
C LEU A 348 11.70 10.79 -11.39
N PRO A 349 12.21 10.00 -12.34
CA PRO A 349 13.58 9.50 -12.27
C PRO A 349 14.57 10.65 -12.48
N LEU A 350 15.65 10.65 -11.68
CA LEU A 350 16.76 11.57 -11.88
C LEU A 350 17.72 11.06 -12.96
N ALA A 351 18.31 11.98 -13.72
CA ALA A 351 19.39 11.66 -14.65
C ALA A 351 20.58 11.08 -13.86
N GLY A 352 21.02 9.87 -14.24
CA GLY A 352 22.09 9.13 -13.53
C GLY A 352 21.59 7.90 -12.76
N GLY A 353 20.28 7.71 -12.60
CA GLY A 353 19.68 6.46 -12.10
C GLY A 353 19.76 6.23 -10.59
N GLU A 354 20.38 7.13 -9.82
CA GLU A 354 20.64 6.93 -8.37
C GLU A 354 19.50 7.36 -7.45
N GLY A 355 18.41 7.96 -7.96
CA GLY A 355 17.29 8.42 -7.14
C GLY A 355 16.04 8.73 -7.93
N LEU A 356 14.91 8.81 -7.22
CA LEU A 356 13.60 9.23 -7.72
C LEU A 356 13.14 10.45 -6.93
N LEU A 357 12.54 11.42 -7.61
CA LEU A 357 11.79 12.48 -6.95
C LEU A 357 10.30 12.11 -6.95
N LYS A 358 9.73 11.95 -5.78
CA LYS A 358 8.29 11.90 -5.56
C LYS A 358 7.85 13.33 -5.28
N LEU A 359 7.17 13.97 -6.22
CA LEU A 359 6.76 15.37 -6.13
C LEU A 359 5.25 15.51 -6.22
N THR A 360 4.69 16.42 -5.42
CA THR A 360 3.32 16.87 -5.57
C THR A 360 3.21 17.74 -6.83
N THR A 361 2.46 17.25 -7.82
CA THR A 361 2.35 17.89 -9.15
C THR A 361 0.94 18.34 -9.52
N ALA A 362 -0.08 17.81 -8.84
CA ALA A 362 -1.49 18.13 -9.08
C ALA A 362 -2.32 17.86 -7.83
N GLU A 363 -3.60 18.19 -7.88
CA GLU A 363 -4.62 17.83 -6.90
C GLU A 363 -5.75 17.02 -7.55
N TYR A 364 -6.43 16.22 -6.72
CA TYR A 364 -7.64 15.49 -7.10
C TYR A 364 -8.88 16.31 -6.76
N LEU A 365 -9.83 16.33 -7.70
CA LEU A 365 -11.18 16.79 -7.49
C LEU A 365 -12.13 15.60 -7.62
N ARG A 366 -13.06 15.49 -6.69
CA ARG A 366 -14.14 14.48 -6.73
C ARG A 366 -15.13 14.78 -7.87
N PRO A 367 -15.98 13.83 -8.29
CA PRO A 367 -16.93 14.04 -9.40
C PRO A 367 -17.80 15.29 -9.26
N SER A 368 -18.22 15.64 -8.05
CA SER A 368 -18.96 16.85 -7.74
C SER A 368 -18.16 18.16 -7.91
N GLY A 369 -16.87 18.08 -8.21
CA GLY A 369 -15.95 19.22 -8.29
C GLY A 369 -15.36 19.65 -6.95
N GLY A 370 -15.76 19.03 -5.85
CA GLY A 370 -15.24 19.28 -4.52
C GLY A 370 -13.76 18.86 -4.37
N ARG A 371 -13.06 19.49 -3.42
CA ARG A 371 -11.67 19.13 -3.06
C ARG A 371 -11.65 17.91 -2.13
N LEU A 372 -10.67 17.04 -2.32
CA LEU A 372 -10.32 16.00 -1.35
C LEU A 372 -9.22 16.47 -0.38
N HIS A 373 -8.35 17.38 -0.83
CA HIS A 373 -7.19 17.81 -0.06
C HIS A 373 -7.57 18.68 1.13
N ARG A 374 -7.06 18.31 2.32
CA ARG A 374 -7.09 19.13 3.52
C ARG A 374 -5.99 20.20 3.44
N GLY A 375 -6.36 21.46 3.34
CA GLY A 375 -5.40 22.56 3.38
C GLY A 375 -4.84 22.77 4.77
N SER A 376 -3.63 23.34 4.87
CA SER A 376 -2.94 23.61 6.16
C SER A 376 -3.72 24.50 7.13
N HIS A 377 -4.70 25.25 6.64
CA HIS A 377 -5.56 26.14 7.42
C HIS A 377 -7.02 25.69 7.51
N ASP A 378 -7.35 24.51 6.97
CA ASP A 378 -8.70 23.98 7.01
C ASP A 378 -9.04 23.46 8.41
N GLY A 379 -10.11 23.99 9.00
CA GLY A 379 -10.69 23.44 10.24
C GLY A 379 -11.47 22.16 9.97
N ASP A 380 -11.98 21.56 11.03
CA ASP A 380 -12.77 20.30 10.90
C ASP A 380 -14.10 20.52 10.19
N ASP A 381 -14.64 21.76 10.17
CA ASP A 381 -15.87 22.11 9.46
C ASP A 381 -15.65 22.34 7.95
N ALA A 382 -14.40 22.44 7.49
CA ALA A 382 -14.09 22.66 6.08
C ALA A 382 -14.36 21.38 5.24
N PRO A 383 -14.80 21.52 3.97
CA PRO A 383 -15.06 20.39 3.08
C PRO A 383 -13.75 19.80 2.54
N TRP A 384 -13.22 18.79 3.20
CA TRP A 384 -12.07 18.01 2.76
C TRP A 384 -12.29 16.51 3.03
N GLY A 385 -11.55 15.64 2.34
CA GLY A 385 -11.69 14.19 2.47
C GLY A 385 -13.06 13.66 2.09
N VAL A 386 -13.40 12.51 2.66
CA VAL A 386 -14.73 11.89 2.54
C VAL A 386 -15.33 11.77 3.94
N THR A 387 -16.50 12.36 4.13
CA THR A 387 -17.27 12.25 5.37
C THR A 387 -18.28 11.12 5.22
N PRO A 388 -18.46 10.24 6.21
CA PRO A 388 -19.52 9.23 6.21
C PRO A 388 -20.91 9.87 6.00
N ASP A 389 -21.83 9.10 5.41
CA ASP A 389 -23.21 9.53 5.23
C ASP A 389 -23.92 9.60 6.58
N ALA A 390 -24.96 10.45 6.67
CA ALA A 390 -25.70 10.72 7.90
C ALA A 390 -26.22 9.42 8.55
N GLY A 391 -25.98 9.26 9.85
CA GLY A 391 -26.37 8.07 10.62
C GLY A 391 -25.40 6.88 10.48
N LEU A 392 -24.37 6.99 9.63
CA LEU A 392 -23.37 5.93 9.44
C LEU A 392 -21.99 6.31 10.03
N GLU A 393 -21.90 7.44 10.74
CA GLU A 393 -20.70 7.85 11.44
C GLU A 393 -20.42 6.89 12.60
N CYS A 394 -19.23 6.35 12.63
CA CYS A 394 -18.76 5.47 13.70
C CYS A 394 -17.26 5.59 13.86
N ALA A 395 -16.82 6.09 15.00
CA ALA A 395 -15.42 6.18 15.36
C ALA A 395 -15.11 5.13 16.44
N PRO A 396 -14.56 3.96 16.06
CA PRO A 396 -14.22 2.93 17.04
C PRO A 396 -13.12 3.39 17.99
N THR A 397 -13.13 2.88 19.20
CA THR A 397 -12.07 3.15 20.18
C THR A 397 -10.75 2.53 19.73
N ARG A 398 -9.62 3.05 20.21
CA ARG A 398 -8.30 2.47 19.94
C ARG A 398 -8.23 0.99 20.28
N VAL A 399 -8.83 0.58 21.40
CA VAL A 399 -8.88 -0.83 21.83
C VAL A 399 -9.65 -1.69 20.83
N ALA A 400 -10.78 -1.20 20.30
CA ALA A 400 -11.55 -1.90 19.27
C ALA A 400 -10.74 -2.05 17.96
N ILE A 401 -10.04 -1.00 17.53
CA ILE A 401 -9.16 -1.03 16.35
C ILE A 401 -8.05 -2.08 16.53
N ASP A 402 -7.33 -2.06 17.66
CA ASP A 402 -6.23 -3.00 17.93
C ASP A 402 -6.74 -4.45 18.00
N ARG A 403 -7.92 -4.67 18.59
CA ARG A 403 -8.60 -5.99 18.62
C ARG A 403 -8.97 -6.47 17.22
N LEU A 404 -9.53 -5.59 16.37
CA LEU A 404 -9.89 -5.91 14.99
C LEU A 404 -8.64 -6.25 14.18
N ARG A 405 -7.58 -5.46 14.28
CA ARG A 405 -6.30 -5.72 13.60
C ARG A 405 -5.69 -7.05 14.02
N ALA A 406 -5.72 -7.37 15.31
CA ALA A 406 -5.23 -8.66 15.82
C ALA A 406 -6.08 -9.85 15.31
N TRP A 407 -7.40 -9.67 15.18
CA TRP A 407 -8.29 -10.67 14.62
C TRP A 407 -8.03 -10.87 13.13
N ARG A 408 -7.94 -9.78 12.35
CA ARG A 408 -7.68 -9.81 10.90
C ARG A 408 -6.34 -10.49 10.58
N ARG A 409 -5.26 -10.14 11.27
CA ARG A 409 -3.97 -10.83 11.10
C ARG A 409 -4.12 -12.35 11.21
N ARG A 410 -4.93 -12.85 12.12
CA ARG A 410 -5.20 -14.29 12.25
C ARG A 410 -6.05 -14.82 11.10
N SER A 411 -7.15 -14.18 10.78
CA SER A 411 -8.07 -14.66 9.72
C SER A 411 -7.46 -14.59 8.32
N ASP A 412 -6.58 -13.64 8.06
CA ASP A 412 -5.90 -13.47 6.77
C ASP A 412 -4.80 -14.51 6.55
N THR A 413 -4.20 -15.03 7.62
CA THR A 413 -3.06 -15.94 7.56
C THR A 413 -3.40 -17.39 7.96
N ALA A 414 -4.46 -17.59 8.72
CA ALA A 414 -4.85 -18.92 9.19
C ALA A 414 -5.54 -19.72 8.07
N ILE A 415 -4.91 -20.82 7.66
CA ILE A 415 -5.49 -21.87 6.79
C ILE A 415 -6.43 -22.78 7.61
N SER A 416 -6.85 -22.37 8.81
CA SER A 416 -7.49 -23.21 9.77
C SER A 416 -8.94 -22.82 10.08
N ALA A 417 -9.76 -23.85 10.31
CA ALA A 417 -11.15 -23.75 10.79
C ALA A 417 -11.31 -23.12 12.20
N ASP A 418 -10.23 -22.67 12.83
CA ASP A 418 -10.19 -22.25 14.24
C ASP A 418 -10.69 -20.81 14.50
N VAL A 419 -11.05 -20.03 13.46
CA VAL A 419 -11.68 -18.73 13.65
C VAL A 419 -13.19 -18.94 13.79
N THR A 420 -13.63 -19.23 15.02
CA THR A 420 -15.05 -19.48 15.33
C THR A 420 -15.89 -18.20 15.46
N THR A 421 -15.25 -17.05 15.66
CA THR A 421 -15.93 -15.76 15.82
C THR A 421 -15.98 -15.04 14.47
N GLY A 422 -17.17 -14.71 13.98
CA GLY A 422 -17.34 -13.92 12.75
C GLY A 422 -16.93 -12.46 12.93
N PRO A 423 -16.64 -11.74 11.85
CA PRO A 423 -16.13 -10.37 11.89
C PRO A 423 -17.11 -9.37 12.50
N CYS A 424 -18.42 -9.51 12.27
CA CYS A 424 -19.42 -8.58 12.80
C CYS A 424 -19.47 -8.55 14.34
N ALA A 425 -19.12 -9.66 15.00
CA ALA A 425 -19.07 -9.72 16.46
C ALA A 425 -17.91 -8.93 17.08
N ILE A 426 -16.96 -8.48 16.26
CA ILE A 426 -15.72 -7.79 16.70
C ILE A 426 -15.67 -6.35 16.15
N ASP A 427 -16.32 -6.11 15.02
CA ASP A 427 -16.26 -4.90 14.24
C ASP A 427 -17.63 -4.22 14.16
N ASP A 428 -17.86 -3.26 15.07
CA ASP A 428 -19.11 -2.52 15.16
C ASP A 428 -19.43 -1.71 13.87
N VAL A 429 -18.41 -1.23 13.16
CA VAL A 429 -18.60 -0.48 11.92
C VAL A 429 -19.10 -1.42 10.83
N LEU A 430 -18.51 -2.61 10.72
CA LEU A 430 -18.94 -3.63 9.79
C LEU A 430 -20.35 -4.13 10.14
N ALA A 431 -20.64 -4.36 11.41
CA ALA A 431 -21.96 -4.80 11.86
C ALA A 431 -23.06 -3.80 11.48
N ARG A 432 -22.81 -2.49 11.62
CA ARG A 432 -23.74 -1.43 11.16
C ARG A 432 -23.92 -1.44 9.65
N ALA A 433 -22.85 -1.60 8.88
CA ALA A 433 -22.91 -1.70 7.43
C ALA A 433 -23.76 -2.90 6.98
N VAL A 434 -23.58 -4.05 7.63
CA VAL A 434 -24.39 -5.26 7.37
C VAL A 434 -25.85 -5.02 7.70
N ALA A 435 -26.15 -4.43 8.86
CA ALA A 435 -27.52 -4.10 9.23
C ALA A 435 -28.20 -3.17 8.21
N ARG A 436 -27.48 -2.15 7.70
CA ARG A 436 -27.97 -1.23 6.66
C ARG A 436 -28.28 -1.94 5.35
N LEU A 437 -27.47 -2.94 4.96
CA LEU A 437 -27.68 -3.74 3.76
C LEU A 437 -28.85 -4.73 3.90
N GLN A 438 -29.03 -5.29 5.08
CA GLN A 438 -30.10 -6.25 5.37
C GLN A 438 -31.46 -5.57 5.57
N HIS A 439 -31.47 -4.29 6.02
CA HIS A 439 -32.66 -3.52 6.34
C HIS A 439 -32.67 -2.13 5.67
N PRO A 440 -32.77 -2.02 4.33
CA PRO A 440 -32.62 -0.78 3.58
C PRO A 440 -33.75 0.27 3.77
N GLY A 441 -34.45 0.28 4.87
CA GLY A 441 -35.58 1.19 5.15
C GLY A 441 -35.71 1.67 6.59
N HIS A 442 -34.81 1.32 7.47
CA HIS A 442 -34.78 1.82 8.85
C HIS A 442 -33.70 2.91 8.96
N ASP A 443 -34.10 4.15 8.68
CA ASP A 443 -33.41 5.33 9.18
C ASP A 443 -33.94 5.53 10.62
N ASP A 444 -33.16 5.12 11.65
CA ASP A 444 -33.39 5.46 13.04
C ASP A 444 -33.03 6.92 13.34
#